data_a6340a43d3ec28334510e4e90d674839
#
_entry.id   a6340a43d3ec28334510e4e90d674839
#
_cell.length_a   1.000
_cell.length_b   1.000
_cell.length_c   1.000
_cell.angle_alpha   90.00
_cell.angle_beta   90.00
_cell.angle_gamma   90.00
#
_symmetry.space_group_name_H-M   'P 1'
#
loop_
_entity.id
_entity.type
_entity.pdbx_description
1 polymer ?
#
loop_
_entity_poly.entity_id
_entity_poly.type
_entity_poly.pdbx_seq_one_letter_code
_entity_poly.pdbx_strand_id
1 'polypeptide(L)'
;LLIISALALMCIGVRAQNLKATVNGAPIEMIEVEGGTFMMGDHMEQRADALPLHEVTLDTYYIGRTEVTQQLWTAVMGYNNSYFKGKYRPVETIDYDEVQAFIIKLNKLTGINFRLLTEAEWEYAARGGNKSKGYIYSGSNDLDEVGWTVYNNVINATHNVANKAPNELGIYDMTGNVWEWCSDYNGAYTSEPQKNPTGPTWQSWHQARGGAFHNNAESNEVCYRDRLYPSKKRFTLGFRLAMDATKDNIKKMVKAKTWDLTEDVVAEETPHNQKLNKTMIDNPTVQDLAGVWQYISFDANGKRKYHVALKFLNADGTFQNLQFSQSGNGQIMYKGAGTWKLKDGCIVQKYEKGYNNEFFDGKTITIKLMLGDNGNLMHLLWVDPMHGGKVAEWYEKVD
;
A
#
# COMPACT_ATOMS: atom_id res chain seq x y z
N LEU A 1 14.33 2.54 -69.39
CA LEU A 1 13.30 2.73 -68.31
C LEU A 1 13.76 2.02 -67.06
N LEU A 2 14.38 2.74 -66.14
CA LEU A 2 14.72 2.24 -64.80
C LEU A 2 13.50 2.47 -63.90
N ILE A 3 12.91 1.41 -63.38
CA ILE A 3 11.89 1.46 -62.35
C ILE A 3 12.63 1.39 -61.02
N ILE A 4 12.75 2.54 -60.32
CA ILE A 4 13.21 2.60 -58.94
C ILE A 4 11.99 2.31 -58.07
N SER A 5 11.88 1.10 -57.52
CA SER A 5 10.93 0.76 -56.47
C SER A 5 11.41 1.37 -55.14
N ALA A 6 10.77 2.45 -54.72
CA ALA A 6 10.92 2.98 -53.38
C ALA A 6 10.31 2.00 -52.37
N LEU A 7 11.17 1.28 -51.62
CA LEU A 7 10.75 0.55 -50.43
C LEU A 7 10.40 1.59 -49.35
N ALA A 8 9.11 1.86 -49.17
CA ALA A 8 8.63 2.59 -48.01
C ALA A 8 8.87 1.73 -46.77
N LEU A 9 9.89 2.06 -46.00
CA LEU A 9 10.07 1.53 -44.62
C LEU A 9 8.86 2.05 -43.80
N MET A 10 7.80 1.26 -43.71
CA MET A 10 6.79 1.49 -42.70
C MET A 10 7.47 1.31 -41.34
N CYS A 11 7.87 2.39 -40.69
CA CYS A 11 8.08 2.40 -39.27
C CYS A 11 6.74 2.03 -38.62
N ILE A 12 6.55 0.75 -38.32
CA ILE A 12 5.48 0.31 -37.44
C ILE A 12 5.90 0.90 -36.06
N GLY A 13 5.33 2.06 -35.76
CA GLY A 13 5.47 2.62 -34.40
C GLY A 13 4.97 1.56 -33.43
N VAL A 14 5.89 0.98 -32.67
CA VAL A 14 5.55 0.10 -31.56
C VAL A 14 4.75 0.97 -30.60
N ARG A 15 3.43 0.77 -30.60
CA ARG A 15 2.54 1.47 -29.69
C ARG A 15 2.92 1.04 -28.27
N ALA A 16 3.19 2.00 -27.37
CA ALA A 16 3.47 1.73 -25.97
C ALA A 16 2.50 0.66 -25.43
N GLN A 17 3.05 -0.47 -25.00
CA GLN A 17 2.24 -1.62 -24.61
C GLN A 17 2.12 -1.66 -23.09
N ASN A 18 0.96 -1.25 -22.57
CA ASN A 18 0.63 -1.47 -21.18
C ASN A 18 0.48 -2.97 -20.90
N LEU A 19 1.15 -3.45 -19.87
CA LEU A 19 1.16 -4.86 -19.50
C LEU A 19 0.25 -5.10 -18.30
N LYS A 20 -0.56 -6.16 -18.36
CA LYS A 20 -1.51 -6.50 -17.28
C LYS A 20 -1.44 -7.99 -16.95
N ALA A 21 -1.42 -8.27 -15.67
CA ALA A 21 -1.48 -9.63 -15.14
C ALA A 21 -2.16 -9.63 -13.76
N THR A 22 -2.36 -10.80 -13.17
CA THR A 22 -2.86 -10.94 -11.80
C THR A 22 -2.00 -11.91 -11.00
N VAL A 23 -1.89 -11.67 -9.71
CA VAL A 23 -1.30 -12.58 -8.73
C VAL A 23 -2.37 -12.89 -7.70
N ASN A 24 -2.81 -14.14 -7.59
CA ASN A 24 -3.95 -14.53 -6.73
C ASN A 24 -5.19 -13.62 -6.92
N GLY A 25 -5.50 -13.27 -8.16
CA GLY A 25 -6.59 -12.36 -8.48
C GLY A 25 -6.33 -10.88 -8.12
N ALA A 26 -5.16 -10.53 -7.62
CA ALA A 26 -4.74 -9.14 -7.41
C ALA A 26 -4.08 -8.59 -8.68
N PRO A 27 -4.54 -7.47 -9.24
CA PRO A 27 -4.03 -6.95 -10.51
C PRO A 27 -2.63 -6.36 -10.35
N ILE A 28 -1.80 -6.56 -11.39
CA ILE A 28 -0.57 -5.83 -11.66
C ILE A 28 -0.74 -5.17 -13.01
N GLU A 29 -0.70 -3.85 -13.06
CA GLU A 29 -0.72 -3.07 -14.30
C GLU A 29 0.58 -2.28 -14.39
N MET A 30 1.32 -2.48 -15.49
CA MET A 30 2.59 -1.80 -15.75
C MET A 30 2.45 -0.92 -16.99
N ILE A 31 2.84 0.33 -16.85
CA ILE A 31 2.84 1.33 -17.93
C ILE A 31 4.25 1.42 -18.49
N GLU A 32 4.38 1.39 -19.81
CA GLU A 32 5.65 1.66 -20.48
C GLU A 32 5.98 3.14 -20.40
N VAL A 33 7.17 3.45 -19.88
CA VAL A 33 7.77 4.79 -19.88
C VAL A 33 8.90 4.76 -20.90
N GLU A 34 8.65 5.36 -22.08
CA GLU A 34 9.66 5.50 -23.10
C GLU A 34 10.85 6.31 -22.58
N GLY A 35 12.05 5.79 -22.78
CA GLY A 35 13.29 6.46 -22.38
C GLY A 35 13.46 7.83 -23.03
N GLY A 36 14.16 8.70 -22.36
CA GLY A 36 14.39 10.06 -22.83
C GLY A 36 15.32 10.85 -21.92
N THR A 37 15.49 12.12 -22.25
CA THR A 37 16.34 13.03 -21.47
C THR A 37 15.49 14.16 -20.90
N PHE A 38 15.72 14.49 -19.61
CA PHE A 38 15.00 15.58 -18.93
C PHE A 38 15.93 16.32 -17.96
N MET A 39 15.49 17.50 -17.54
CA MET A 39 16.15 18.24 -16.46
C MET A 39 15.54 17.82 -15.13
N MET A 40 16.31 17.11 -14.31
CA MET A 40 15.92 16.66 -12.98
C MET A 40 16.17 17.73 -11.94
N GLY A 41 15.23 17.93 -11.02
CA GLY A 41 15.36 18.87 -9.91
C GLY A 41 14.27 19.94 -9.87
N ASP A 42 14.47 20.98 -9.06
CA ASP A 42 13.49 22.06 -8.88
C ASP A 42 13.66 23.16 -9.93
N HIS A 43 12.74 23.20 -10.88
CA HIS A 43 12.71 24.21 -11.95
C HIS A 43 12.36 25.64 -11.45
N MET A 44 11.88 25.77 -10.23
CA MET A 44 11.61 27.07 -9.58
C MET A 44 12.77 27.57 -8.71
N GLU A 45 13.81 26.73 -8.56
CA GLU A 45 15.04 27.01 -7.79
C GLU A 45 14.78 27.37 -6.32
N GLN A 46 13.69 26.87 -5.74
CA GLN A 46 13.29 27.17 -4.35
C GLN A 46 13.80 26.14 -3.34
N ARG A 47 14.23 24.94 -3.82
CA ARG A 47 14.60 23.79 -2.98
C ARG A 47 16.08 23.45 -3.15
N ALA A 48 16.89 23.82 -2.18
CA ALA A 48 18.33 23.56 -2.21
C ALA A 48 18.70 22.07 -2.32
N ASP A 49 17.87 21.17 -1.80
CA ASP A 49 18.09 19.71 -1.85
C ASP A 49 17.72 19.08 -3.21
N ALA A 50 16.98 19.82 -4.04
CA ALA A 50 16.62 19.46 -5.41
C ALA A 50 17.41 20.27 -6.45
N LEU A 51 18.54 20.85 -6.06
CA LEU A 51 19.45 21.61 -6.90
C LEU A 51 20.87 21.00 -6.84
N PRO A 52 21.71 21.24 -7.87
CA PRO A 52 21.40 21.95 -9.12
C PRO A 52 20.49 21.15 -10.04
N LEU A 53 19.76 21.85 -10.91
CA LEU A 53 19.15 21.23 -12.08
C LEU A 53 20.24 20.56 -12.91
N HIS A 54 19.99 19.34 -13.34
CA HIS A 54 20.95 18.57 -14.14
C HIS A 54 20.24 17.68 -15.14
N GLU A 55 20.95 17.39 -16.22
CA GLU A 55 20.45 16.54 -17.27
C GLU A 55 20.51 15.07 -16.87
N VAL A 56 19.39 14.35 -17.03
CA VAL A 56 19.32 12.90 -16.82
C VAL A 56 18.73 12.24 -18.06
N THR A 57 19.46 11.23 -18.57
CA THR A 57 18.96 10.36 -19.65
C THR A 57 18.61 8.99 -19.06
N LEU A 58 17.42 8.51 -19.37
CA LEU A 58 16.90 7.20 -18.94
C LEU A 58 16.63 6.30 -20.13
N ASP A 59 16.91 5.03 -19.98
CA ASP A 59 16.46 3.98 -20.90
C ASP A 59 14.97 3.69 -20.65
N THR A 60 14.28 3.03 -21.59
CA THR A 60 12.88 2.62 -21.43
C THR A 60 12.71 1.61 -20.29
N TYR A 61 11.68 1.80 -19.47
CA TYR A 61 11.32 0.94 -18.34
C TYR A 61 9.79 0.83 -18.20
N TYR A 62 9.34 -0.02 -17.29
CA TYR A 62 7.95 -0.13 -16.92
C TYR A 62 7.75 0.29 -15.47
N ILE A 63 6.65 0.99 -15.20
CA ILE A 63 6.24 1.49 -13.89
C ILE A 63 4.85 0.98 -13.53
N GLY A 64 4.62 0.67 -12.26
CA GLY A 64 3.27 0.40 -11.75
C GLY A 64 2.32 1.55 -12.03
N ARG A 65 1.15 1.26 -12.62
CA ARG A 65 0.14 2.27 -12.91
C ARG A 65 -0.29 3.05 -11.67
N THR A 66 -0.26 2.39 -10.52
CA THR A 66 -0.58 2.92 -9.18
C THR A 66 0.47 2.47 -8.19
N GLU A 67 0.39 2.96 -6.96
CA GLU A 67 1.07 2.34 -5.81
C GLU A 67 0.65 0.87 -5.68
N VAL A 68 1.49 0.07 -5.01
CA VAL A 68 1.14 -1.32 -4.67
C VAL A 68 -0.04 -1.33 -3.71
N THR A 69 -1.13 -1.99 -4.12
CA THR A 69 -2.35 -2.07 -3.31
C THR A 69 -2.21 -3.09 -2.18
N GLN A 70 -3.01 -2.91 -1.13
CA GLN A 70 -3.10 -3.89 -0.05
C GLN A 70 -3.59 -5.26 -0.54
N GLN A 71 -4.37 -5.31 -1.63
CA GLN A 71 -4.75 -6.56 -2.27
C GLN A 71 -3.53 -7.31 -2.82
N LEU A 72 -2.68 -6.60 -3.59
CA LEU A 72 -1.49 -7.22 -4.17
C LEU A 72 -0.48 -7.60 -3.08
N TRP A 73 -0.28 -6.73 -2.09
CA TRP A 73 0.55 -7.04 -0.93
C TRP A 73 0.10 -8.32 -0.23
N THR A 74 -1.20 -8.43 0.08
CA THR A 74 -1.76 -9.61 0.75
C THR A 74 -1.64 -10.87 -0.10
N ALA A 75 -1.86 -10.74 -1.42
CA ALA A 75 -1.73 -11.87 -2.35
C ALA A 75 -0.32 -12.45 -2.40
N VAL A 76 0.71 -11.63 -2.17
CA VAL A 76 2.12 -12.04 -2.18
C VAL A 76 2.62 -12.41 -0.78
N MET A 77 2.36 -11.56 0.21
CA MET A 77 2.93 -11.70 1.56
C MET A 77 2.11 -12.61 2.48
N GLY A 78 0.80 -12.71 2.24
CA GLY A 78 -0.12 -13.48 3.08
C GLY A 78 -0.68 -12.70 4.28
N TYR A 79 -0.22 -11.47 4.51
CA TYR A 79 -0.67 -10.58 5.59
C TYR A 79 -0.77 -9.13 5.13
N ASN A 80 -1.40 -8.27 5.93
CA ASN A 80 -1.49 -6.83 5.68
C ASN A 80 -1.45 -6.06 7.01
N ASN A 81 -0.38 -5.31 7.24
CA ASN A 81 -0.16 -4.49 8.43
C ASN A 81 -0.52 -3.01 8.23
N SER A 82 -1.03 -2.61 7.07
CA SER A 82 -1.42 -1.23 6.81
C SER A 82 -2.34 -0.68 7.90
N TYR A 83 -2.19 0.58 8.25
CA TYR A 83 -3.01 1.25 9.25
C TYR A 83 -4.44 1.49 8.72
N PHE A 84 -4.56 2.05 7.53
CA PHE A 84 -5.84 2.29 6.87
C PHE A 84 -6.24 1.12 5.99
N LYS A 85 -7.09 0.22 6.48
CA LYS A 85 -7.47 -0.99 5.77
C LYS A 85 -8.37 -0.71 4.55
N GLY A 86 -8.07 -1.35 3.44
CA GLY A 86 -8.88 -1.32 2.22
C GLY A 86 -8.22 -2.02 1.05
N LYS A 87 -8.94 -2.92 0.41
CA LYS A 87 -8.44 -3.77 -0.68
C LYS A 87 -7.69 -3.00 -1.77
N TYR A 88 -8.23 -1.84 -2.15
CA TYR A 88 -7.71 -1.00 -3.23
C TYR A 88 -6.93 0.22 -2.74
N ARG A 89 -6.70 0.35 -1.43
CA ARG A 89 -5.81 1.36 -0.87
C ARG A 89 -4.36 0.96 -1.09
N PRO A 90 -3.41 1.92 -1.16
CA PRO A 90 -2.00 1.59 -1.16
C PRO A 90 -1.64 0.82 0.12
N VAL A 91 -0.71 -0.12 0.03
CA VAL A 91 -0.07 -0.67 1.21
C VAL A 91 0.80 0.40 1.86
N GLU A 92 0.73 0.51 3.20
CA GLU A 92 1.50 1.47 3.99
C GLU A 92 1.86 0.88 5.35
N THR A 93 2.56 1.62 6.20
CA THR A 93 3.09 1.13 7.48
C THR A 93 4.10 -0.02 7.29
N ILE A 94 4.85 0.05 6.22
CA ILE A 94 5.89 -0.89 5.83
C ILE A 94 7.24 -0.19 5.78
N ASP A 95 8.30 -0.90 6.17
CA ASP A 95 9.68 -0.43 6.04
C ASP A 95 10.34 -0.90 4.74
N TYR A 96 11.56 -0.43 4.48
CA TYR A 96 12.28 -0.72 3.26
C TYR A 96 12.59 -2.22 3.11
N ASP A 97 12.94 -2.91 4.20
CA ASP A 97 13.26 -4.33 4.18
C ASP A 97 12.02 -5.19 3.87
N GLU A 98 10.85 -4.81 4.38
CA GLU A 98 9.58 -5.47 4.03
C GLU A 98 9.23 -5.28 2.55
N VAL A 99 9.51 -4.10 1.98
CA VAL A 99 9.35 -3.85 0.54
C VAL A 99 10.28 -4.75 -0.27
N GLN A 100 11.56 -4.87 0.12
CA GLN A 100 12.50 -5.76 -0.55
C GLN A 100 12.07 -7.23 -0.45
N ALA A 101 11.61 -7.67 0.72
CA ALA A 101 11.08 -9.02 0.92
C ALA A 101 9.87 -9.30 0.01
N PHE A 102 8.95 -8.35 -0.12
CA PHE A 102 7.83 -8.43 -1.06
C PHE A 102 8.31 -8.59 -2.50
N ILE A 103 9.25 -7.76 -2.95
CA ILE A 103 9.79 -7.80 -4.32
C ILE A 103 10.48 -9.15 -4.58
N ILE A 104 11.31 -9.63 -3.66
CA ILE A 104 11.97 -10.95 -3.79
C ILE A 104 10.92 -12.06 -3.95
N LYS A 105 9.88 -12.05 -3.12
CA LYS A 105 8.82 -13.06 -3.15
C LYS A 105 7.99 -12.98 -4.44
N LEU A 106 7.65 -11.77 -4.88
CA LEU A 106 6.97 -11.53 -6.15
C LEU A 106 7.80 -12.01 -7.34
N ASN A 107 9.11 -11.71 -7.36
CA ASN A 107 10.03 -12.14 -8.41
C ASN A 107 10.17 -13.67 -8.48
N LYS A 108 10.26 -14.33 -7.31
CA LYS A 108 10.26 -15.80 -7.24
C LYS A 108 8.97 -16.40 -7.81
N LEU A 109 7.83 -15.80 -7.48
CA LEU A 109 6.51 -16.26 -7.93
C LEU A 109 6.31 -16.09 -9.44
N THR A 110 6.73 -14.95 -9.98
CA THR A 110 6.43 -14.57 -11.37
C THR A 110 7.56 -14.91 -12.36
N GLY A 111 8.78 -15.07 -11.84
CA GLY A 111 9.99 -15.16 -12.64
C GLY A 111 10.38 -13.84 -13.35
N ILE A 112 9.71 -12.72 -13.00
CA ILE A 112 10.00 -11.38 -13.52
C ILE A 112 10.89 -10.67 -12.52
N ASN A 113 11.76 -9.79 -13.01
CA ASN A 113 12.63 -8.97 -12.17
C ASN A 113 11.94 -7.62 -11.89
N PHE A 114 10.95 -7.62 -11.00
CA PHE A 114 10.43 -6.38 -10.43
C PHE A 114 11.44 -5.78 -9.46
N ARG A 115 11.40 -4.46 -9.33
CA ARG A 115 12.26 -3.67 -8.45
C ARG A 115 11.54 -2.39 -8.00
N LEU A 116 12.15 -1.62 -7.13
CA LEU A 116 11.76 -0.23 -6.92
C LEU A 116 12.19 0.63 -8.12
N LEU A 117 11.57 1.78 -8.27
CA LEU A 117 12.05 2.85 -9.15
C LEU A 117 13.34 3.44 -8.59
N THR A 118 14.23 3.87 -9.46
CA THR A 118 15.23 4.87 -9.07
C THR A 118 14.52 6.22 -8.84
N GLU A 119 15.15 7.10 -8.10
CA GLU A 119 14.62 8.45 -7.87
C GLU A 119 14.41 9.21 -9.20
N ALA A 120 15.36 9.07 -10.13
CA ALA A 120 15.27 9.70 -11.43
C ALA A 120 14.13 9.12 -12.31
N GLU A 121 13.94 7.80 -12.29
CA GLU A 121 12.81 7.16 -12.98
C GLU A 121 11.48 7.64 -12.41
N TRP A 122 11.41 7.76 -11.08
CA TRP A 122 10.21 8.26 -10.41
C TRP A 122 9.87 9.69 -10.88
N GLU A 123 10.85 10.61 -10.82
CA GLU A 123 10.63 12.02 -11.20
C GLU A 123 10.29 12.17 -12.70
N TYR A 124 11.01 11.45 -13.58
CA TYR A 124 10.74 11.46 -15.01
C TYR A 124 9.31 11.01 -15.32
N ALA A 125 8.87 9.92 -14.72
CA ALA A 125 7.51 9.42 -14.89
C ALA A 125 6.46 10.38 -14.31
N ALA A 126 6.72 10.97 -13.13
CA ALA A 126 5.83 11.94 -12.50
C ALA A 126 5.66 13.20 -13.35
N ARG A 127 6.70 13.65 -14.03
CA ARG A 127 6.66 14.78 -14.97
C ARG A 127 5.98 14.47 -16.30
N GLY A 128 5.57 13.20 -16.55
CA GLY A 128 4.92 12.79 -17.79
C GLY A 128 5.88 12.30 -18.88
N GLY A 129 7.16 12.03 -18.55
CA GLY A 129 8.17 11.53 -19.49
C GLY A 129 8.32 12.41 -20.72
N ASN A 130 8.41 11.79 -21.91
CA ASN A 130 8.48 12.49 -23.22
C ASN A 130 7.19 13.28 -23.56
N LYS A 131 6.11 13.13 -22.76
CA LYS A 131 4.83 13.85 -22.96
C LYS A 131 4.65 14.97 -21.92
N SER A 132 5.68 15.28 -21.15
CA SER A 132 5.64 16.29 -20.08
C SER A 132 5.09 17.62 -20.61
N LYS A 133 4.22 18.23 -19.79
CA LYS A 133 3.68 19.57 -20.01
C LYS A 133 4.25 20.61 -19.04
N GLY A 134 5.24 20.20 -18.22
CA GLY A 134 5.90 21.07 -17.25
C GLY A 134 5.05 21.44 -16.06
N TYR A 135 4.12 20.59 -15.66
CA TYR A 135 3.28 20.81 -14.49
C TYR A 135 4.07 20.68 -13.18
N ILE A 136 3.60 21.40 -12.15
CA ILE A 136 4.17 21.35 -10.79
C ILE A 136 3.85 20.02 -10.12
N TYR A 137 2.63 19.50 -10.32
CA TYR A 137 2.17 18.19 -9.85
C TYR A 137 2.09 17.21 -11.02
N SER A 138 2.01 15.93 -10.72
CA SER A 138 1.95 14.90 -11.76
C SER A 138 0.60 14.94 -12.50
N GLY A 139 0.57 15.55 -13.68
CA GLY A 139 -0.57 15.61 -14.58
C GLY A 139 -1.36 16.92 -14.57
N SER A 140 -1.14 17.83 -13.61
CA SER A 140 -1.83 19.13 -13.56
C SER A 140 -1.06 20.16 -12.71
N ASN A 141 -1.40 21.45 -12.86
CA ASN A 141 -1.06 22.50 -11.89
C ASN A 141 -2.15 22.67 -10.82
N ASP A 142 -3.30 22.01 -10.98
CA ASP A 142 -4.34 21.95 -9.97
C ASP A 142 -4.17 20.66 -9.13
N LEU A 143 -3.77 20.87 -7.87
CA LEU A 143 -3.51 19.79 -6.93
C LEU A 143 -4.75 18.91 -6.68
N ASP A 144 -5.94 19.53 -6.67
CA ASP A 144 -7.19 18.83 -6.39
C ASP A 144 -7.61 17.86 -7.50
N GLU A 145 -7.14 18.09 -8.72
CA GLU A 145 -7.41 17.17 -9.84
C GLU A 145 -6.62 15.86 -9.72
N VAL A 146 -5.37 15.91 -9.26
CA VAL A 146 -4.39 14.82 -9.41
C VAL A 146 -3.94 14.18 -8.09
N GLY A 147 -4.14 14.84 -6.93
CA GLY A 147 -3.59 14.38 -5.66
C GLY A 147 -4.59 14.36 -4.50
N TRP A 148 -4.41 13.40 -3.60
CA TRP A 148 -5.02 13.40 -2.27
C TRP A 148 -4.02 14.02 -1.27
N THR A 149 -4.40 15.16 -0.67
CA THR A 149 -3.55 15.97 0.20
C THR A 149 -4.34 16.49 1.41
N VAL A 150 -3.70 17.20 2.33
CA VAL A 150 -4.38 17.75 3.50
C VAL A 150 -5.54 18.70 3.15
N TYR A 151 -5.53 19.29 1.95
CA TYR A 151 -6.54 20.27 1.54
C TYR A 151 -7.85 19.66 1.07
N ASN A 152 -7.83 18.44 0.54
CA ASN A 152 -9.01 17.78 -0.04
C ASN A 152 -9.33 16.42 0.59
N ASN A 153 -8.56 15.99 1.58
CA ASN A 153 -8.73 14.71 2.26
C ASN A 153 -9.53 14.85 3.57
N VAL A 154 -10.83 14.92 3.44
CA VAL A 154 -11.77 15.08 4.59
C VAL A 154 -11.69 13.91 5.58
N ILE A 155 -11.35 12.72 5.10
CA ILE A 155 -11.29 11.50 5.94
C ILE A 155 -9.96 11.31 6.67
N ASN A 156 -8.96 12.15 6.40
CA ASN A 156 -7.61 12.07 6.97
C ASN A 156 -7.01 10.64 6.92
N ALA A 157 -7.12 10.00 5.77
CA ALA A 157 -6.70 8.62 5.52
C ALA A 157 -6.22 8.46 4.07
N THR A 158 -5.54 7.35 3.77
CA THR A 158 -5.26 6.99 2.37
C THR A 158 -6.56 6.77 1.60
N HIS A 159 -6.55 6.95 0.30
CA HIS A 159 -7.66 6.67 -0.61
C HIS A 159 -7.37 5.44 -1.46
N ASN A 160 -8.42 4.88 -2.08
CA ASN A 160 -8.21 3.86 -3.10
C ASN A 160 -7.38 4.45 -4.23
N VAL A 161 -6.46 3.65 -4.75
CA VAL A 161 -5.62 4.07 -5.88
C VAL A 161 -6.47 4.40 -7.12
N ALA A 162 -5.95 5.26 -7.99
CA ALA A 162 -6.58 5.70 -9.24
C ALA A 162 -7.96 6.39 -9.05
N ASN A 163 -8.17 7.09 -7.95
CA ASN A 163 -9.39 7.87 -7.72
C ASN A 163 -9.27 9.36 -8.10
N LYS A 164 -8.07 9.82 -8.48
CA LYS A 164 -7.79 11.13 -9.05
C LYS A 164 -7.44 11.00 -10.54
N ALA A 165 -7.21 12.11 -11.22
CA ALA A 165 -6.79 12.07 -12.62
C ALA A 165 -5.36 11.54 -12.78
N PRO A 166 -5.05 10.79 -13.84
CA PRO A 166 -3.69 10.34 -14.14
C PRO A 166 -2.88 11.46 -14.79
N ASN A 167 -1.57 11.27 -14.84
CA ASN A 167 -0.70 12.11 -15.64
C ASN A 167 -0.74 11.74 -17.15
N GLU A 168 0.09 12.39 -17.97
CA GLU A 168 0.14 12.27 -19.43
C GLU A 168 0.48 10.85 -19.91
N LEU A 169 1.09 10.02 -19.03
CA LEU A 169 1.42 8.62 -19.30
C LEU A 169 0.31 7.65 -18.88
N GLY A 170 -0.71 8.13 -18.16
CA GLY A 170 -1.76 7.29 -17.57
C GLY A 170 -1.38 6.68 -16.23
N ILE A 171 -0.41 7.28 -15.53
CA ILE A 171 0.05 6.88 -14.20
C ILE A 171 -0.70 7.72 -13.15
N TYR A 172 -1.16 7.07 -12.09
CA TYR A 172 -1.98 7.67 -11.03
C TYR A 172 -1.18 7.83 -9.75
N ASP A 173 -1.67 8.74 -8.89
CA ASP A 173 -1.26 8.90 -7.50
C ASP A 173 0.26 9.17 -7.31
N MET A 174 0.91 9.77 -8.32
CA MET A 174 2.30 10.26 -8.16
C MET A 174 2.35 11.64 -7.47
N THR A 175 1.21 12.12 -7.04
CA THR A 175 1.04 13.31 -6.22
C THR A 175 0.09 12.95 -5.09
N GLY A 176 0.56 12.94 -3.85
CA GLY A 176 -0.24 12.64 -2.66
C GLY A 176 -0.51 11.16 -2.43
N ASN A 177 -1.58 10.85 -1.74
CA ASN A 177 -1.96 9.53 -1.21
C ASN A 177 -0.91 8.98 -0.25
N VAL A 178 0.16 8.33 -0.71
CA VAL A 178 1.29 7.92 0.14
C VAL A 178 2.64 8.27 -0.49
N TRP A 179 3.63 8.60 0.34
CA TRP A 179 5.04 8.62 -0.04
C TRP A 179 5.46 7.28 -0.63
N GLU A 180 6.39 7.28 -1.55
CA GLU A 180 6.86 6.09 -2.24
C GLU A 180 8.36 5.90 -2.06
N TRP A 181 8.74 4.73 -1.51
CA TRP A 181 10.13 4.31 -1.46
C TRP A 181 10.75 4.23 -2.85
N CYS A 182 11.92 4.84 -3.04
CA CYS A 182 12.80 4.64 -4.18
C CYS A 182 13.98 3.72 -3.81
N SER A 183 14.62 3.13 -4.82
CA SER A 183 15.79 2.26 -4.62
C SER A 183 17.02 3.01 -4.10
N ASP A 184 17.12 4.30 -4.46
CA ASP A 184 18.27 5.12 -4.21
C ASP A 184 18.44 5.47 -2.74
N TYR A 185 19.69 5.48 -2.30
CA TYR A 185 20.03 6.23 -1.12
C TYR A 185 19.94 7.74 -1.42
N ASN A 186 19.61 8.52 -0.39
CA ASN A 186 19.57 9.98 -0.52
C ASN A 186 20.97 10.54 -0.77
N GLY A 187 21.14 11.37 -1.81
CA GLY A 187 22.38 12.04 -2.15
C GLY A 187 22.15 13.45 -2.69
N ALA A 188 23.19 14.28 -2.63
CA ALA A 188 23.17 15.60 -3.27
C ALA A 188 23.19 15.43 -4.80
N TYR A 189 22.51 16.31 -5.49
CA TYR A 189 22.62 16.41 -6.94
C TYR A 189 23.94 17.04 -7.36
N THR A 190 24.38 16.70 -8.57
CA THR A 190 25.55 17.29 -9.23
C THR A 190 25.11 17.94 -10.53
N SER A 191 25.88 18.89 -11.04
CA SER A 191 25.58 19.57 -12.33
C SER A 191 25.88 18.72 -13.56
N GLU A 192 26.60 17.61 -13.37
CA GLU A 192 27.04 16.77 -14.48
C GLU A 192 25.88 15.94 -15.06
N PRO A 193 25.77 15.81 -16.39
CA PRO A 193 24.81 14.92 -17.02
C PRO A 193 24.96 13.48 -16.57
N GLN A 194 23.86 12.80 -16.34
CA GLN A 194 23.82 11.43 -15.82
C GLN A 194 23.00 10.52 -16.74
N LYS A 195 23.39 9.25 -16.82
CA LYS A 195 22.62 8.22 -17.51
C LYS A 195 22.23 7.11 -16.54
N ASN A 196 20.92 6.84 -16.42
CA ASN A 196 20.34 5.83 -15.52
C ASN A 196 20.92 5.91 -14.10
N PRO A 197 20.88 7.08 -13.43
CA PRO A 197 21.46 7.22 -12.09
C PRO A 197 20.71 6.35 -11.09
N THR A 198 21.47 5.83 -10.11
CA THR A 198 20.96 4.96 -9.03
C THR A 198 21.29 5.53 -7.64
N GLY A 199 21.63 6.80 -7.59
CA GLY A 199 22.06 7.45 -6.36
C GLY A 199 23.44 7.00 -5.87
N PRO A 200 23.88 7.42 -4.68
CA PRO A 200 25.15 7.01 -4.08
C PRO A 200 25.09 5.53 -3.67
N THR A 201 26.27 4.89 -3.61
CA THR A 201 26.39 3.45 -3.30
C THR A 201 25.96 3.09 -1.88
N TRP A 202 26.07 4.03 -0.94
CA TRP A 202 25.60 3.85 0.44
C TRP A 202 25.37 5.19 1.13
N GLN A 203 24.28 5.26 1.91
CA GLN A 203 23.94 6.34 2.84
C GLN A 203 23.03 5.77 3.95
N SER A 204 22.76 6.60 4.98
CA SER A 204 21.88 6.20 6.07
C SER A 204 20.39 6.25 5.74
N TRP A 205 20.01 6.97 4.70
CA TRP A 205 18.62 7.20 4.32
C TRP A 205 18.37 6.80 2.87
N HIS A 206 17.21 6.18 2.62
CA HIS A 206 16.67 6.02 1.28
C HIS A 206 15.78 7.20 0.90
N GLN A 207 15.66 7.40 -0.40
CA GLN A 207 14.82 8.42 -0.99
C GLN A 207 13.36 8.00 -0.95
N ALA A 208 12.46 8.96 -0.68
CA ALA A 208 11.02 8.83 -0.84
C ALA A 208 10.47 10.03 -1.61
N ARG A 209 9.45 9.80 -2.42
CA ARG A 209 8.90 10.78 -3.35
C ARG A 209 7.37 10.81 -3.31
N GLY A 210 6.74 11.88 -3.82
CA GLY A 210 5.32 11.99 -4.13
C GLY A 210 4.46 12.70 -3.12
N GLY A 211 4.91 12.87 -1.88
CA GLY A 211 4.05 13.40 -0.82
C GLY A 211 3.02 12.39 -0.33
N ALA A 212 2.08 12.84 0.47
CA ALA A 212 1.02 11.99 1.00
C ALA A 212 -0.25 12.79 1.31
N PHE A 213 -1.33 12.07 1.61
CA PHE A 213 -2.67 12.60 1.83
C PHE A 213 -2.78 13.68 2.93
N HIS A 214 -1.81 13.77 3.84
CA HIS A 214 -1.82 14.74 4.94
C HIS A 214 -0.75 15.83 4.79
N ASN A 215 -0.01 15.84 3.66
CA ASN A 215 0.99 16.84 3.38
C ASN A 215 0.39 18.08 2.69
N ASN A 216 1.08 19.21 2.86
CA ASN A 216 0.78 20.47 2.16
C ASN A 216 1.11 20.37 0.66
N ALA A 217 0.75 21.41 -0.10
CA ALA A 217 0.96 21.49 -1.54
C ALA A 217 2.41 21.28 -1.94
N GLU A 218 3.32 21.95 -1.25
CA GLU A 218 4.76 21.93 -1.55
C GLU A 218 5.37 20.54 -1.45
N SER A 219 4.97 19.75 -0.44
CA SER A 219 5.51 18.39 -0.24
C SER A 219 5.02 17.39 -1.29
N ASN A 220 4.03 17.78 -2.09
CA ASN A 220 3.41 16.97 -3.14
C ASN A 220 3.87 17.36 -4.55
N GLU A 221 4.78 18.33 -4.69
CA GLU A 221 5.39 18.71 -5.98
C GLU A 221 6.29 17.59 -6.51
N VAL A 222 6.35 17.45 -7.85
CA VAL A 222 7.12 16.38 -8.49
C VAL A 222 8.62 16.45 -8.22
N CYS A 223 9.16 17.62 -7.85
CA CYS A 223 10.56 17.81 -7.49
C CYS A 223 10.85 17.58 -6.01
N TYR A 224 9.82 17.47 -5.15
CA TYR A 224 10.02 17.36 -3.71
C TYR A 224 10.68 16.03 -3.33
N ARG A 225 11.67 16.10 -2.44
CA ARG A 225 12.46 14.97 -1.97
C ARG A 225 12.29 14.79 -0.47
N ASP A 226 11.95 13.58 0.00
CA ASP A 226 12.04 13.21 1.42
C ASP A 226 13.04 12.06 1.59
N ARG A 227 13.64 11.97 2.76
CA ARG A 227 14.65 10.96 3.10
C ARG A 227 14.30 10.26 4.40
N LEU A 228 14.34 8.95 4.40
CA LEU A 228 13.87 8.14 5.50
C LEU A 228 14.87 7.03 5.84
N TYR A 229 15.04 6.75 7.13
CA TYR A 229 15.75 5.55 7.55
C TYR A 229 15.05 4.30 7.03
N PRO A 230 15.78 3.26 6.58
CA PRO A 230 15.19 2.02 6.06
C PRO A 230 14.16 1.39 7.00
N SER A 231 14.39 1.45 8.33
CA SER A 231 13.49 0.93 9.36
C SER A 231 12.23 1.78 9.63
N LYS A 232 12.06 2.90 8.89
CA LYS A 232 10.94 3.80 9.14
C LYS A 232 9.65 3.25 8.59
N LYS A 233 8.63 3.12 9.45
CA LYS A 233 7.25 2.80 9.08
C LYS A 233 6.36 4.01 9.32
N ARG A 234 5.58 4.39 8.32
CA ARG A 234 4.57 5.46 8.43
C ARG A 234 3.30 5.00 7.71
N PHE A 235 2.14 5.36 8.25
CA PHE A 235 0.84 5.16 7.61
C PHE A 235 0.65 6.01 6.33
N THR A 236 1.66 6.78 5.98
CA THR A 236 1.76 7.63 4.80
C THR A 236 2.88 7.20 3.86
N LEU A 237 3.43 5.99 4.01
CA LEU A 237 4.60 5.53 3.27
C LEU A 237 4.37 4.14 2.71
N GLY A 238 4.35 4.05 1.40
CA GLY A 238 4.20 2.86 0.58
C GLY A 238 5.27 2.79 -0.51
N PHE A 239 4.94 2.22 -1.65
CA PHE A 239 5.83 2.10 -2.80
C PHE A 239 5.06 1.72 -4.08
N ARG A 240 5.72 1.86 -5.22
CA ARG A 240 5.26 1.28 -6.49
C ARG A 240 6.33 0.44 -7.16
N LEU A 241 5.91 -0.46 -8.04
CA LEU A 241 6.79 -1.38 -8.76
C LEU A 241 7.39 -0.72 -10.00
N ALA A 242 8.59 -1.16 -10.34
CA ALA A 242 9.22 -0.98 -11.64
C ALA A 242 9.70 -2.32 -12.20
N MET A 243 9.97 -2.39 -13.48
CA MET A 243 10.75 -3.45 -14.12
C MET A 243 11.46 -2.93 -15.35
N ASP A 244 12.61 -3.51 -15.66
CA ASP A 244 13.33 -3.17 -16.89
C ASP A 244 12.58 -3.67 -18.13
N ALA A 245 12.61 -2.88 -19.21
CA ALA A 245 11.97 -3.21 -20.49
C ALA A 245 12.74 -4.28 -21.28
N THR A 246 13.14 -5.36 -20.61
CA THR A 246 13.80 -6.49 -21.25
C THR A 246 12.79 -7.35 -22.01
N LYS A 247 13.22 -7.94 -23.13
CA LYS A 247 12.37 -8.85 -23.91
C LYS A 247 11.86 -10.01 -23.05
N ASP A 248 12.63 -10.48 -22.08
CA ASP A 248 12.28 -11.59 -21.20
C ASP A 248 11.17 -11.20 -20.22
N ASN A 249 11.30 -10.06 -19.54
CA ASN A 249 10.29 -9.53 -18.63
C ASN A 249 8.95 -9.28 -19.37
N ILE A 250 9.00 -8.61 -20.52
CA ILE A 250 7.84 -8.34 -21.36
C ILE A 250 7.16 -9.64 -21.77
N LYS A 251 7.94 -10.61 -22.26
CA LYS A 251 7.41 -11.92 -22.69
C LYS A 251 6.74 -12.67 -21.53
N LYS A 252 7.31 -12.63 -20.33
CA LYS A 252 6.74 -13.26 -19.14
C LYS A 252 5.43 -12.58 -18.75
N MET A 253 5.38 -11.25 -18.70
CA MET A 253 4.15 -10.49 -18.45
C MET A 253 3.04 -10.77 -19.46
N VAL A 254 3.36 -10.83 -20.75
CA VAL A 254 2.38 -11.12 -21.83
C VAL A 254 1.88 -12.56 -21.76
N LYS A 255 2.76 -13.52 -21.43
CA LYS A 255 2.40 -14.94 -21.30
C LYS A 255 1.55 -15.23 -20.08
N ALA A 256 1.88 -14.62 -18.95
CA ALA A 256 1.23 -14.87 -17.70
C ALA A 256 0.04 -13.95 -17.52
N LYS A 257 -1.12 -14.38 -17.96
CA LYS A 257 -2.37 -13.64 -17.65
C LYS A 257 -2.72 -13.71 -16.18
N THR A 258 -2.28 -14.76 -15.48
CA THR A 258 -2.55 -15.01 -14.06
C THR A 258 -1.41 -15.82 -13.46
N TRP A 259 -0.88 -15.38 -12.31
CA TRP A 259 -0.03 -16.16 -11.44
C TRP A 259 -0.84 -16.52 -10.20
N ASP A 260 -1.06 -17.80 -9.99
CA ASP A 260 -1.65 -18.31 -8.77
C ASP A 260 -0.52 -18.83 -7.87
N LEU A 261 -0.65 -18.59 -6.58
CA LEU A 261 0.24 -19.22 -5.62
C LEU A 261 0.05 -20.74 -5.76
N THR A 262 1.11 -21.45 -6.15
CA THR A 262 1.10 -22.92 -6.08
C THR A 262 1.03 -23.35 -4.62
N GLU A 263 0.55 -24.57 -4.36
CA GLU A 263 0.45 -25.10 -2.99
C GLU A 263 1.76 -25.02 -2.21
N ASP A 264 2.91 -25.06 -2.90
CA ASP A 264 4.25 -24.89 -2.28
C ASP A 264 4.53 -23.47 -1.76
N VAL A 265 3.83 -22.46 -2.25
CA VAL A 265 3.95 -21.06 -1.76
C VAL A 265 2.85 -20.76 -0.72
N VAL A 266 1.74 -21.48 -0.77
CA VAL A 266 0.65 -21.46 0.23
C VAL A 266 1.05 -22.26 1.48
N ALA A 267 2.03 -23.17 1.39
CA ALA A 267 2.46 -24.03 2.49
C ALA A 267 3.20 -23.31 3.62
N GLU A 268 3.48 -22.01 3.51
CA GLU A 268 3.60 -21.14 4.68
C GLU A 268 2.22 -20.60 5.12
N GLU A 269 1.18 -21.43 5.15
CA GLU A 269 0.10 -21.26 6.11
C GLU A 269 0.78 -21.17 7.48
N THR A 270 0.67 -19.97 8.10
CA THR A 270 1.19 -19.81 9.45
C THR A 270 0.63 -20.97 10.28
N PRO A 271 1.43 -21.63 11.13
CA PRO A 271 1.00 -22.77 11.96
C PRO A 271 -0.31 -22.53 12.72
N HIS A 272 -0.76 -21.31 12.72
CA HIS A 272 -1.91 -20.77 13.38
C HIS A 272 -3.24 -21.05 12.67
N ASN A 273 -3.31 -20.89 11.32
CA ASN A 273 -4.53 -21.24 10.58
C ASN A 273 -4.86 -22.72 10.63
N GLN A 274 -3.83 -23.59 10.69
CA GLN A 274 -4.02 -25.03 10.87
C GLN A 274 -4.55 -25.40 12.27
N LYS A 275 -4.18 -24.63 13.30
CA LYS A 275 -4.64 -24.86 14.67
C LYS A 275 -6.09 -24.41 14.86
N LEU A 276 -6.48 -23.29 14.26
CA LEU A 276 -7.85 -22.79 14.25
C LEU A 276 -8.83 -23.76 13.59
N ASN A 277 -8.45 -24.29 12.41
CA ASN A 277 -9.32 -25.21 11.66
C ASN A 277 -9.55 -26.56 12.37
N LYS A 278 -8.68 -26.96 13.30
CA LYS A 278 -8.80 -28.22 14.04
C LYS A 278 -9.61 -28.16 15.32
N THR A 279 -9.88 -26.95 15.84
CA THR A 279 -10.51 -26.73 17.15
C THR A 279 -11.65 -25.71 17.11
N MET A 280 -12.25 -25.48 15.93
CA MET A 280 -13.36 -24.57 15.79
C MET A 280 -14.61 -25.06 16.54
N ILE A 281 -15.24 -24.14 17.23
CA ILE A 281 -16.56 -24.35 17.83
C ILE A 281 -17.63 -24.01 16.78
N ASP A 282 -18.34 -25.02 16.33
CA ASP A 282 -19.51 -24.83 15.48
C ASP A 282 -20.69 -24.34 16.31
N ASN A 283 -21.30 -23.21 15.90
CA ASN A 283 -22.43 -22.57 16.59
C ASN A 283 -22.14 -22.19 18.05
N PRO A 284 -21.20 -21.25 18.29
CA PRO A 284 -20.87 -20.79 19.62
C PRO A 284 -22.09 -20.18 20.34
N THR A 285 -22.14 -20.34 21.66
CA THR A 285 -23.17 -19.77 22.53
C THR A 285 -22.72 -18.44 23.13
N VAL A 286 -23.60 -17.72 23.81
CA VAL A 286 -23.29 -16.52 24.57
C VAL A 286 -22.26 -16.83 25.66
N GLN A 287 -22.37 -17.99 26.32
CA GLN A 287 -21.43 -18.42 27.36
C GLN A 287 -20.01 -18.65 26.85
N ASP A 288 -19.87 -19.18 25.66
CA ASP A 288 -18.55 -19.38 25.04
C ASP A 288 -17.86 -18.04 24.76
N LEU A 289 -18.63 -17.00 24.48
CA LEU A 289 -18.14 -15.67 24.14
C LEU A 289 -18.04 -14.72 25.33
N ALA A 290 -18.79 -14.95 26.39
CA ALA A 290 -18.74 -14.10 27.58
C ALA A 290 -17.34 -14.17 28.23
N GLY A 291 -16.77 -13.02 28.57
CA GLY A 291 -15.45 -12.90 29.18
C GLY A 291 -14.68 -11.67 28.75
N VAL A 292 -13.42 -11.65 29.13
CA VAL A 292 -12.46 -10.61 28.78
C VAL A 292 -11.54 -11.11 27.66
N TRP A 293 -11.42 -10.33 26.60
CA TRP A 293 -10.68 -10.68 25.40
C TRP A 293 -9.61 -9.64 25.13
N GLN A 294 -8.37 -10.06 25.08
CA GLN A 294 -7.24 -9.20 24.73
C GLN A 294 -6.99 -9.22 23.23
N TYR A 295 -6.89 -8.04 22.63
CA TYR A 295 -6.53 -7.91 21.23
C TYR A 295 -5.10 -8.40 20.99
N ILE A 296 -4.93 -9.27 20.01
CA ILE A 296 -3.65 -9.84 19.62
C ILE A 296 -3.42 -9.69 18.12
N SER A 297 -2.18 -9.69 17.71
CA SER A 297 -1.74 -9.92 16.34
C SER A 297 -0.70 -11.05 16.30
N PHE A 298 -0.29 -11.43 15.11
CA PHE A 298 0.73 -12.46 14.93
C PHE A 298 1.92 -11.83 14.21
N ASP A 299 3.14 -12.16 14.65
CA ASP A 299 4.35 -11.82 13.91
C ASP A 299 4.54 -12.75 12.70
N ALA A 300 5.58 -12.50 11.89
CA ALA A 300 5.89 -13.28 10.71
C ALA A 300 6.14 -14.79 10.99
N ASN A 301 6.46 -15.15 12.25
CA ASN A 301 6.69 -16.51 12.69
C ASN A 301 5.43 -17.14 13.32
N GLY A 302 4.29 -16.44 13.28
CA GLY A 302 3.04 -16.90 13.91
C GLY A 302 3.02 -16.78 15.42
N LYS A 303 3.99 -16.06 16.06
CA LYS A 303 4.01 -15.81 17.49
C LYS A 303 3.03 -14.71 17.86
N ARG A 304 2.25 -14.94 18.92
CA ARG A 304 1.26 -13.97 19.43
C ARG A 304 1.95 -12.70 19.93
N LYS A 305 1.40 -11.57 19.56
CA LYS A 305 1.80 -10.23 19.99
C LYS A 305 0.60 -9.57 20.66
N TYR A 306 0.71 -9.27 21.94
CA TYR A 306 -0.37 -8.70 22.74
C TYR A 306 -0.39 -7.19 22.62
N HIS A 307 -1.58 -6.64 22.45
CA HIS A 307 -1.81 -5.20 22.37
C HIS A 307 -2.54 -4.69 23.61
N VAL A 308 -2.39 -3.41 23.90
CA VAL A 308 -3.02 -2.75 25.06
C VAL A 308 -4.48 -2.38 24.72
N ALA A 309 -5.25 -3.36 24.28
CA ALA A 309 -6.65 -3.22 23.95
C ALA A 309 -7.44 -4.45 24.46
N LEU A 310 -8.54 -4.19 25.13
CA LEU A 310 -9.41 -5.19 25.73
C LEU A 310 -10.85 -5.06 25.21
N LYS A 311 -11.49 -6.19 24.97
CA LYS A 311 -12.91 -6.30 24.68
C LYS A 311 -13.57 -7.11 25.78
N PHE A 312 -14.58 -6.55 26.41
CA PHE A 312 -15.42 -7.20 27.41
C PHE A 312 -16.75 -7.57 26.75
N LEU A 313 -17.10 -8.84 26.75
CA LEU A 313 -18.40 -9.33 26.33
C LEU A 313 -19.08 -9.93 27.56
N ASN A 314 -20.09 -9.27 28.08
CA ASN A 314 -20.78 -9.73 29.28
C ASN A 314 -21.96 -10.64 28.91
N ALA A 315 -22.22 -11.66 29.74
CA ALA A 315 -23.33 -12.61 29.53
C ALA A 315 -24.69 -11.94 29.59
N ASP A 316 -24.81 -10.75 30.18
CA ASP A 316 -26.05 -9.95 30.22
C ASP A 316 -26.35 -9.22 28.88
N GLY A 317 -25.49 -9.39 27.88
CA GLY A 317 -25.63 -8.75 26.58
C GLY A 317 -25.05 -7.34 26.50
N THR A 318 -24.27 -6.89 27.50
CA THR A 318 -23.51 -5.64 27.41
C THR A 318 -22.08 -5.89 26.95
N PHE A 319 -21.45 -4.89 26.33
CA PHE A 319 -20.02 -4.95 25.94
C PHE A 319 -19.29 -3.65 26.24
N GLN A 320 -17.96 -3.76 26.38
CA GLN A 320 -17.04 -2.63 26.41
C GLN A 320 -15.80 -2.94 25.57
N ASN A 321 -15.32 -1.95 24.84
CA ASN A 321 -14.02 -1.99 24.18
C ASN A 321 -13.15 -0.89 24.79
N LEU A 322 -11.96 -1.23 25.23
CA LEU A 322 -10.99 -0.29 25.82
C LEU A 322 -9.66 -0.39 25.08
N GLN A 323 -9.10 0.74 24.69
CA GLN A 323 -7.75 0.84 24.18
C GLN A 323 -6.97 1.83 25.01
N PHE A 324 -5.81 1.42 25.51
CA PHE A 324 -4.94 2.22 26.35
C PHE A 324 -3.76 2.77 25.57
N SER A 325 -3.19 3.87 26.06
CA SER A 325 -1.95 4.43 25.53
C SER A 325 -0.78 3.46 25.66
N GLN A 326 0.02 3.35 24.62
CA GLN A 326 1.24 2.53 24.62
C GLN A 326 2.35 3.10 25.54
N SER A 327 2.20 4.35 25.99
CA SER A 327 3.16 4.99 26.91
C SER A 327 3.16 4.42 28.34
N GLY A 328 2.28 3.47 28.64
CA GLY A 328 2.21 2.81 29.95
C GLY A 328 1.63 3.69 31.07
N ASN A 329 1.11 4.88 30.77
CA ASN A 329 0.53 5.80 31.74
C ASN A 329 -0.93 5.46 32.14
N GLY A 330 -1.48 4.35 31.62
CA GLY A 330 -2.86 3.92 31.87
C GLY A 330 -3.96 4.80 31.24
N GLN A 331 -3.61 5.75 30.39
CA GLN A 331 -4.57 6.62 29.73
C GLN A 331 -5.42 5.83 28.72
N ILE A 332 -6.74 5.93 28.83
CA ILE A 332 -7.68 5.35 27.88
C ILE A 332 -7.72 6.25 26.65
N MET A 333 -7.29 5.71 25.51
CA MET A 333 -7.29 6.41 24.20
C MET A 333 -8.62 6.24 23.47
N TYR A 334 -9.28 5.11 23.67
CA TYR A 334 -10.55 4.78 23.06
C TYR A 334 -11.42 4.00 24.03
N LYS A 335 -12.69 4.31 24.06
CA LYS A 335 -13.73 3.59 24.82
C LYS A 335 -14.97 3.46 23.94
N GLY A 336 -15.46 2.23 23.79
CA GLY A 336 -16.74 1.94 23.17
C GLY A 336 -17.55 1.05 24.07
N ALA A 337 -18.84 1.28 24.18
CA ALA A 337 -19.74 0.43 24.96
C ALA A 337 -21.12 0.34 24.32
N GLY A 338 -21.88 -0.66 24.73
CA GLY A 338 -23.23 -0.86 24.23
C GLY A 338 -23.77 -2.24 24.56
N THR A 339 -24.70 -2.69 23.74
CA THR A 339 -25.29 -4.03 23.85
C THR A 339 -24.84 -4.93 22.70
N TRP A 340 -24.75 -6.22 22.96
CA TRP A 340 -24.43 -7.21 21.94
C TRP A 340 -25.38 -8.42 22.04
N LYS A 341 -25.53 -9.12 20.94
CA LYS A 341 -26.22 -10.41 20.87
C LYS A 341 -25.63 -11.28 19.79
N LEU A 342 -25.75 -12.57 19.95
CA LEU A 342 -25.45 -13.56 18.94
C LEU A 342 -26.67 -13.78 18.04
N LYS A 343 -26.48 -13.65 16.73
CA LYS A 343 -27.52 -13.88 15.74
C LYS A 343 -26.92 -14.47 14.46
N ASP A 344 -27.41 -15.63 14.03
CA ASP A 344 -26.98 -16.29 12.78
C ASP A 344 -25.47 -16.46 12.65
N GLY A 345 -24.79 -16.88 13.74
CA GLY A 345 -23.34 -17.05 13.78
C GLY A 345 -22.54 -15.74 13.77
N CYS A 346 -23.20 -14.61 13.95
CA CYS A 346 -22.56 -13.28 14.00
C CYS A 346 -22.81 -12.61 15.36
N ILE A 347 -21.83 -11.83 15.83
CA ILE A 347 -22.04 -10.87 16.91
C ILE A 347 -22.66 -9.61 16.33
N VAL A 348 -23.81 -9.20 16.87
CA VAL A 348 -24.44 -7.92 16.54
C VAL A 348 -24.25 -6.97 17.71
N GLN A 349 -23.42 -5.94 17.53
CA GLN A 349 -23.14 -4.92 18.53
C GLN A 349 -23.88 -3.62 18.20
N LYS A 350 -24.60 -3.08 19.19
CA LYS A 350 -25.24 -1.76 19.11
C LYS A 350 -24.51 -0.82 20.07
N TYR A 351 -23.85 0.19 19.54
CA TYR A 351 -23.09 1.16 20.31
C TYR A 351 -23.99 2.23 20.95
N GLU A 352 -23.70 2.56 22.18
CA GLU A 352 -24.33 3.69 22.90
C GLU A 352 -23.67 5.02 22.51
N LYS A 353 -24.44 6.10 22.62
CA LYS A 353 -23.92 7.46 22.38
C LYS A 353 -23.13 7.97 23.59
N GLY A 354 -22.16 8.87 23.32
CA GLY A 354 -21.45 9.60 24.38
C GLY A 354 -20.16 8.96 24.88
N TYR A 355 -19.67 7.96 24.19
CA TYR A 355 -18.29 7.46 24.36
C TYR A 355 -17.36 8.13 23.36
N ASN A 356 -16.04 8.15 23.63
CA ASN A 356 -15.00 8.90 22.86
C ASN A 356 -14.87 8.51 21.37
N ASN A 357 -15.91 7.95 20.77
CA ASN A 357 -15.92 7.60 19.36
C ASN A 357 -17.27 7.92 18.72
N GLU A 358 -17.41 9.14 18.24
CA GLU A 358 -18.61 9.63 17.53
C GLU A 358 -18.97 8.79 16.31
N PHE A 359 -18.01 8.03 15.76
CA PHE A 359 -18.23 7.21 14.57
C PHE A 359 -19.11 6.00 14.80
N PHE A 360 -19.09 5.44 15.98
CA PHE A 360 -19.91 4.28 16.33
C PHE A 360 -21.17 4.65 17.10
N ASP A 361 -21.28 5.90 17.54
CA ASP A 361 -22.38 6.38 18.37
C ASP A 361 -23.77 6.05 17.76
N GLY A 362 -24.51 5.20 18.44
CA GLY A 362 -25.84 4.75 18.05
C GLY A 362 -25.88 3.77 16.87
N LYS A 363 -24.74 3.41 16.28
CA LYS A 363 -24.70 2.45 15.16
C LYS A 363 -24.81 1.01 15.62
N THR A 364 -25.30 0.16 14.72
CA THR A 364 -25.32 -1.29 14.88
C THR A 364 -24.36 -1.90 13.88
N ILE A 365 -23.43 -2.75 14.36
CA ILE A 365 -22.45 -3.45 13.55
C ILE A 365 -22.69 -4.94 13.64
N THR A 366 -22.69 -5.61 12.48
CA THR A 366 -22.73 -7.07 12.39
C THR A 366 -21.32 -7.58 12.12
N ILE A 367 -20.86 -8.48 12.99
CA ILE A 367 -19.47 -8.97 13.03
C ILE A 367 -19.52 -10.48 12.82
N LYS A 368 -18.95 -10.99 11.74
CA LYS A 368 -18.80 -12.43 11.54
C LYS A 368 -17.79 -12.98 12.55
N LEU A 369 -18.18 -14.03 13.24
CA LEU A 369 -17.44 -14.67 14.31
C LEU A 369 -16.88 -16.01 13.86
N MET A 370 -15.63 -16.27 14.24
CA MET A 370 -15.06 -17.62 14.29
C MET A 370 -14.40 -17.79 15.66
N LEU A 371 -14.72 -18.88 16.34
CA LEU A 371 -14.19 -19.19 17.67
C LEU A 371 -13.42 -20.50 17.59
N GLY A 372 -12.14 -20.43 17.88
CA GLY A 372 -11.19 -21.54 17.82
C GLY A 372 -10.44 -21.74 19.12
N ASP A 373 -9.47 -22.66 19.13
CA ASP A 373 -8.63 -23.00 20.27
C ASP A 373 -9.47 -23.35 21.53
N ASN A 374 -10.50 -24.21 21.34
CA ASN A 374 -11.43 -24.61 22.38
C ASN A 374 -12.15 -23.44 23.08
N GLY A 375 -12.45 -22.37 22.35
CA GLY A 375 -13.14 -21.20 22.88
C GLY A 375 -12.21 -20.11 23.40
N ASN A 376 -10.89 -20.27 23.31
CA ASN A 376 -9.93 -19.29 23.84
C ASN A 376 -9.41 -18.30 22.78
N LEU A 377 -9.72 -18.50 21.51
CA LEU A 377 -9.28 -17.64 20.42
C LEU A 377 -10.45 -17.20 19.55
N MET A 378 -10.68 -15.92 19.49
CA MET A 378 -11.78 -15.30 18.73
C MET A 378 -11.23 -14.52 17.54
N HIS A 379 -11.77 -14.80 16.35
CA HIS A 379 -11.51 -14.04 15.14
C HIS A 379 -12.78 -13.33 14.70
N LEU A 380 -12.73 -12.03 14.60
CA LEU A 380 -13.83 -11.16 14.22
C LEU A 380 -13.58 -10.55 12.85
N LEU A 381 -14.56 -10.67 11.96
CA LEU A 381 -14.55 -10.06 10.62
C LEU A 381 -15.75 -9.15 10.48
N TRP A 382 -15.54 -7.87 10.20
CA TRP A 382 -16.59 -6.90 10.02
C TRP A 382 -16.27 -5.87 8.95
N VAL A 383 -17.25 -5.08 8.57
CA VAL A 383 -17.08 -3.98 7.63
C VAL A 383 -17.08 -2.69 8.41
N ASP A 384 -15.99 -1.91 8.27
CA ASP A 384 -15.92 -0.60 8.89
C ASP A 384 -17.04 0.30 8.33
N PRO A 385 -17.97 0.78 9.19
CA PRO A 385 -19.10 1.58 8.73
C PRO A 385 -18.70 2.97 8.23
N MET A 386 -17.44 3.38 8.44
CA MET A 386 -16.93 4.65 7.93
C MET A 386 -16.31 4.52 6.55
N HIS A 387 -15.54 3.47 6.34
CA HIS A 387 -14.65 3.36 5.18
C HIS A 387 -15.04 2.21 4.25
N GLY A 388 -16.05 1.40 4.60
CA GLY A 388 -16.46 0.23 3.81
C GLY A 388 -15.41 -0.89 3.72
N GLY A 389 -14.29 -0.75 4.43
CA GLY A 389 -13.21 -1.73 4.47
C GLY A 389 -13.56 -2.93 5.33
N LYS A 390 -13.10 -4.14 4.94
CA LYS A 390 -13.18 -5.32 5.80
C LYS A 390 -12.09 -5.24 6.86
N VAL A 391 -12.49 -5.39 8.12
CA VAL A 391 -11.58 -5.43 9.28
C VAL A 391 -11.54 -6.86 9.80
N ALA A 392 -10.34 -7.32 10.12
CA ALA A 392 -10.09 -8.60 10.77
C ALA A 392 -9.38 -8.35 12.09
N GLU A 393 -9.95 -8.83 13.18
CA GLU A 393 -9.42 -8.66 14.53
C GLU A 393 -9.30 -10.02 15.21
N TRP A 394 -8.21 -10.22 15.96
CA TRP A 394 -7.96 -11.41 16.75
C TRP A 394 -7.95 -11.07 18.21
N TYR A 395 -8.58 -11.94 19.00
CA TYR A 395 -8.65 -11.79 20.44
C TYR A 395 -8.36 -13.13 21.14
N GLU A 396 -7.61 -13.08 22.23
CA GLU A 396 -7.39 -14.21 23.12
C GLU A 396 -8.16 -13.98 24.43
N LYS A 397 -8.81 -15.02 24.95
CA LYS A 397 -9.51 -14.98 26.24
C LYS A 397 -8.51 -14.83 27.40
N VAL A 398 -8.80 -13.95 28.35
CA VAL A 398 -7.82 -13.51 29.39
C VAL A 398 -8.28 -13.82 30.81
N ASP A 399 -9.42 -14.41 31.03
CA ASP A 399 -9.96 -14.73 32.37
C ASP A 399 -9.48 -16.02 33.01
#